data_9b97c767928407f298847f4173a52ddc
#
_entry.id   9b97c767928407f298847f4173a52ddc
#
_cell.length_a   1.000
_cell.length_b   1.000
_cell.length_c   1.000
_cell.angle_alpha   90.00
_cell.angle_beta   90.00
_cell.angle_gamma   90.00
#
_symmetry.space_group_name_H-M   'P 1'
#
loop_
_entity.id
_entity.type
_entity.pdbx_description
1 polymer ?
#
loop_
_entity_poly.entity_id
_entity_poly.type
_entity_poly.pdbx_seq_one_letter_code
_entity_poly.pdbx_strand_id
1 'polypeptide(L)'
;MTIDFKVNHPVTTDQFLGLLESSTLEERRPIQDRSCMEGMLENSNLIISAWDSSLLVGIARNVTDFHYACYLSDLAVHQDYQRSGIGKRLQSLTQMQLGPRCEVILLAAPAAS
;
A
#
# COMPACT_ATOMS: atom_id res chain seq x y z
N MET A 1 17.67 -9.98 -7.26
CA MET A 1 16.21 -9.80 -7.16
C MET A 1 15.84 -8.43 -7.67
N THR A 2 14.94 -8.38 -8.64
CA THR A 2 14.50 -7.12 -9.23
C THR A 2 13.04 -6.88 -8.83
N ILE A 3 12.80 -5.73 -8.20
CA ILE A 3 11.45 -5.35 -7.77
C ILE A 3 10.91 -4.31 -8.74
N ASP A 4 9.75 -4.59 -9.31
CA ASP A 4 9.05 -3.67 -10.20
C ASP A 4 8.04 -2.88 -9.41
N PHE A 5 8.06 -1.56 -9.57
CA PHE A 5 7.10 -0.66 -8.93
C PHE A 5 6.12 -0.14 -9.98
N LYS A 6 4.84 -0.16 -9.66
CA LYS A 6 3.77 0.23 -10.60
C LYS A 6 2.81 1.19 -9.95
N VAL A 7 2.32 2.16 -10.74
CA VAL A 7 1.34 3.14 -10.30
C VAL A 7 -0.02 2.75 -10.87
N ASN A 8 -1.01 2.57 -9.98
CA ASN A 8 -2.39 2.24 -10.34
C ASN A 8 -2.53 1.01 -11.25
N HIS A 9 -1.61 0.07 -11.11
CA HIS A 9 -1.71 -1.23 -11.76
C HIS A 9 -2.76 -2.07 -11.02
N PRO A 10 -3.59 -2.84 -11.74
CA PRO A 10 -4.61 -3.66 -11.08
C PRO A 10 -4.02 -4.59 -10.04
N VAL A 11 -4.64 -4.62 -8.86
CA VAL A 11 -4.33 -5.52 -7.76
C VAL A 11 -5.61 -6.27 -7.43
N THR A 12 -5.56 -7.58 -7.47
CA THR A 12 -6.74 -8.38 -7.12
C THR A 12 -6.93 -8.42 -5.61
N THR A 13 -8.15 -8.69 -5.18
CA THR A 13 -8.45 -8.86 -3.76
C THR A 13 -7.61 -9.98 -3.15
N ASP A 14 -7.43 -11.10 -3.87
CA ASP A 14 -6.61 -12.21 -3.39
C ASP A 14 -5.15 -11.80 -3.20
N GLN A 15 -4.58 -11.02 -4.12
CA GLN A 15 -3.22 -10.51 -3.99
C GLN A 15 -3.08 -9.60 -2.79
N PHE A 16 -4.06 -8.71 -2.59
CA PHE A 16 -4.08 -7.79 -1.47
C PHE A 16 -4.19 -8.54 -0.14
N LEU A 17 -5.11 -9.50 -0.03
CA LEU A 17 -5.25 -10.35 1.15
C LEU A 17 -3.96 -11.09 1.45
N GLY A 18 -3.35 -11.70 0.44
CA GLY A 18 -2.10 -12.45 0.61
C GLY A 18 -0.98 -11.58 1.12
N LEU A 19 -0.88 -10.35 0.63
CA LEU A 19 0.14 -9.41 1.10
C LEU A 19 -0.11 -9.01 2.56
N LEU A 20 -1.36 -8.68 2.92
CA LEU A 20 -1.67 -8.29 4.30
C LEU A 20 -1.40 -9.43 5.28
N GLU A 21 -1.71 -10.67 4.90
CA GLU A 21 -1.41 -11.85 5.71
C GLU A 21 0.09 -12.06 5.90
N SER A 22 0.90 -11.69 4.90
CA SER A 22 2.36 -11.81 4.95
C SER A 22 3.05 -10.61 5.58
N SER A 23 2.28 -9.63 6.03
CA SER A 23 2.79 -8.43 6.68
C SER A 23 2.26 -8.37 8.10
N THR A 24 2.51 -7.28 8.81
CA THR A 24 1.97 -7.09 10.16
C THR A 24 0.62 -6.41 10.16
N LEU A 25 0.05 -6.08 9.00
CA LEU A 25 -1.22 -5.34 8.92
C LEU A 25 -2.45 -6.21 9.03
N GLU A 26 -2.35 -7.54 8.87
CA GLU A 26 -3.53 -8.40 8.90
C GLU A 26 -4.38 -8.24 10.16
N GLU A 27 -3.75 -8.07 11.32
CA GLU A 27 -4.44 -7.93 12.60
C GLU A 27 -5.24 -6.63 12.71
N ARG A 28 -4.99 -5.68 11.80
CA ARG A 28 -5.58 -4.36 11.84
C ARG A 28 -6.49 -4.07 10.67
N ARG A 29 -6.75 -5.09 9.88
CA ARG A 29 -7.57 -4.96 8.67
C ARG A 29 -8.65 -6.02 8.70
N PRO A 30 -9.83 -5.72 8.13
CA PRO A 30 -10.95 -6.68 8.14
C PRO A 30 -10.78 -7.74 7.06
N ILE A 31 -9.69 -8.51 7.14
CA ILE A 31 -9.32 -9.47 6.08
C ILE A 31 -10.35 -10.58 5.89
N GLN A 32 -11.21 -10.82 6.88
CA GLN A 32 -12.26 -11.82 6.78
C GLN A 32 -13.52 -11.27 6.12
N ASP A 33 -13.61 -9.97 5.94
CA ASP A 33 -14.71 -9.33 5.23
C ASP A 33 -14.25 -8.99 3.80
N ARG A 34 -14.44 -9.96 2.90
CA ARG A 34 -13.97 -9.81 1.53
C ARG A 34 -14.62 -8.61 0.81
N SER A 35 -15.89 -8.38 1.06
CA SER A 35 -16.61 -7.24 0.46
C SER A 35 -16.00 -5.92 0.89
N CYS A 36 -15.62 -5.80 2.15
CA CYS A 36 -14.93 -4.62 2.66
C CYS A 36 -13.57 -4.44 1.97
N MET A 37 -12.81 -5.52 1.85
CA MET A 37 -11.49 -5.48 1.20
C MET A 37 -11.60 -5.08 -0.27
N GLU A 38 -12.60 -5.58 -0.96
CA GLU A 38 -12.87 -5.18 -2.35
C GLU A 38 -13.19 -3.69 -2.45
N GLY A 39 -14.05 -3.20 -1.55
CA GLY A 39 -14.40 -1.78 -1.50
C GLY A 39 -13.20 -0.88 -1.22
N MET A 40 -12.29 -1.32 -0.35
CA MET A 40 -11.06 -0.58 -0.06
C MET A 40 -10.21 -0.40 -1.33
N LEU A 41 -10.03 -1.47 -2.10
CA LEU A 41 -9.27 -1.40 -3.35
C LEU A 41 -9.98 -0.54 -4.41
N GLU A 42 -11.27 -0.77 -4.60
CA GLU A 42 -12.04 -0.06 -5.62
C GLU A 42 -12.10 1.45 -5.40
N ASN A 43 -12.12 1.87 -4.14
CA ASN A 43 -12.30 3.28 -3.80
C ASN A 43 -10.99 4.00 -3.49
N SER A 44 -9.86 3.35 -3.65
CA SER A 44 -8.55 3.99 -3.55
C SER A 44 -8.18 4.56 -4.92
N ASN A 45 -7.75 5.82 -4.95
CA ASN A 45 -7.46 6.49 -6.20
C ASN A 45 -5.97 6.67 -6.50
N LEU A 46 -5.11 6.18 -5.61
CA LEU A 46 -3.68 6.15 -5.86
C LEU A 46 -3.08 4.94 -5.16
N ILE A 47 -2.67 3.96 -5.93
CA ILE A 47 -2.05 2.75 -5.41
C ILE A 47 -0.69 2.58 -6.07
N ILE A 48 0.37 2.53 -5.24
CA ILE A 48 1.69 2.14 -5.69
C ILE A 48 1.91 0.71 -5.24
N SER A 49 2.33 -0.15 -6.15
CA SER A 49 2.56 -1.56 -5.85
C SER A 49 3.98 -1.98 -6.22
N ALA A 50 4.50 -2.93 -5.46
CA ALA A 50 5.83 -3.49 -5.67
C ALA A 50 5.69 -4.98 -5.93
N TRP A 51 6.37 -5.46 -6.95
CA TRP A 51 6.22 -6.82 -7.46
C TRP A 51 7.56 -7.51 -7.62
N ASP A 52 7.62 -8.75 -7.17
CA ASP A 52 8.69 -9.68 -7.53
C ASP A 52 8.07 -10.66 -8.52
N SER A 53 8.31 -10.43 -9.82
CA SER A 53 7.62 -11.11 -10.92
C SER A 53 6.09 -10.96 -10.76
N SER A 54 5.36 -12.03 -10.52
CA SER A 54 3.91 -12.00 -10.35
C SER A 54 3.46 -11.89 -8.90
N LEU A 55 4.41 -11.88 -7.95
CA LEU A 55 4.09 -11.80 -6.53
C LEU A 55 4.04 -10.35 -6.06
N LEU A 56 2.92 -9.94 -5.49
CA LEU A 56 2.78 -8.63 -4.85
C LEU A 56 3.52 -8.66 -3.52
N VAL A 57 4.58 -7.85 -3.41
CA VAL A 57 5.43 -7.82 -2.21
C VAL A 57 5.34 -6.52 -1.44
N GLY A 58 4.69 -5.51 -1.98
CA GLY A 58 4.50 -4.24 -1.28
C GLY A 58 3.35 -3.44 -1.87
N ILE A 59 2.73 -2.59 -1.04
CA ILE A 59 1.65 -1.72 -1.48
C ILE A 59 1.64 -0.44 -0.63
N ALA A 60 1.37 0.67 -1.30
CA ALA A 60 0.98 1.93 -0.66
C ALA A 60 -0.41 2.27 -1.22
N ARG A 61 -1.43 2.14 -0.40
CA ARG A 61 -2.82 2.38 -0.82
C ARG A 61 -3.28 3.71 -0.26
N ASN A 62 -3.63 4.64 -1.14
CA ASN A 62 -3.92 6.02 -0.81
C ASN A 62 -5.31 6.46 -1.28
N VAL A 63 -5.89 7.39 -0.51
CA VAL A 63 -7.05 8.17 -0.92
C VAL A 63 -6.62 9.63 -0.88
N THR A 64 -6.69 10.34 -2.00
CA THR A 64 -6.11 11.67 -2.11
C THR A 64 -6.88 12.56 -3.08
N ASP A 65 -6.78 13.88 -2.86
CA ASP A 65 -7.23 14.87 -3.85
C ASP A 65 -6.09 15.29 -4.78
N PHE A 66 -4.90 14.77 -4.61
CA PHE A 66 -3.67 15.05 -5.37
C PHE A 66 -3.09 16.45 -5.19
N HIS A 67 -3.79 17.34 -4.52
CA HIS A 67 -3.40 18.75 -4.43
C HIS A 67 -3.02 19.19 -3.02
N TYR A 68 -3.77 18.77 -2.02
CA TYR A 68 -3.57 19.25 -0.66
C TYR A 68 -3.45 18.15 0.38
N ALA A 69 -4.18 17.05 0.24
CA ALA A 69 -4.17 15.98 1.23
C ALA A 69 -4.12 14.60 0.59
N CYS A 70 -3.32 13.74 1.17
CA CYS A 70 -3.24 12.33 0.79
C CYS A 70 -3.24 11.48 2.05
N TYR A 71 -4.25 10.60 2.17
CA TYR A 71 -4.27 9.64 3.27
C TYR A 71 -3.68 8.32 2.78
N LEU A 72 -2.48 8.00 3.28
CA LEU A 72 -1.83 6.72 3.05
C LEU A 72 -2.40 5.74 4.08
N SER A 73 -3.41 4.99 3.66
CA SER A 73 -4.14 4.11 4.55
C SER A 73 -3.42 2.82 4.85
N ASP A 74 -2.81 2.22 3.83
CA ASP A 74 -2.05 0.98 3.99
C ASP A 74 -0.67 1.14 3.39
N LEU A 75 0.36 0.89 4.21
CA LEU A 75 1.72 0.73 3.75
C LEU A 75 2.19 -0.63 4.25
N ALA A 76 2.24 -1.60 3.35
CA ALA A 76 2.54 -2.97 3.70
C ALA A 76 3.66 -3.53 2.84
N VAL A 77 4.57 -4.27 3.45
CA VAL A 77 5.64 -4.98 2.76
C VAL A 77 5.66 -6.42 3.27
N HIS A 78 5.68 -7.37 2.34
CA HIS A 78 5.80 -8.79 2.63
C HIS A 78 6.99 -9.04 3.57
N GLN A 79 6.79 -9.82 4.63
CA GLN A 79 7.80 -9.99 5.68
C GLN A 79 9.15 -10.48 5.13
N ASP A 80 9.16 -11.30 4.08
CA ASP A 80 10.39 -11.81 3.49
C ASP A 80 11.14 -10.76 2.66
N TYR A 81 10.52 -9.60 2.43
CA TYR A 81 11.08 -8.53 1.60
C TYR A 81 11.33 -7.26 2.40
N GLN A 82 11.14 -7.28 3.71
CA GLN A 82 11.39 -6.13 4.57
C GLN A 82 12.89 -5.85 4.68
N ARG A 83 13.22 -4.62 5.10
CA ARG A 83 14.61 -4.14 5.23
C ARG A 83 15.37 -4.04 3.89
N SER A 84 14.65 -4.04 2.78
CA SER A 84 15.24 -3.91 1.44
C SER A 84 14.96 -2.54 0.81
N GLY A 85 14.34 -1.62 1.55
CA GLY A 85 14.04 -0.27 1.05
C GLY A 85 12.72 -0.16 0.28
N ILE A 86 11.94 -1.24 0.18
CA ILE A 86 10.67 -1.23 -0.55
C ILE A 86 9.69 -0.24 0.06
N GLY A 87 9.54 -0.25 1.38
CA GLY A 87 8.61 0.67 2.06
C GLY A 87 8.95 2.14 1.80
N LYS A 88 10.23 2.49 1.86
CA LYS A 88 10.69 3.85 1.56
C LYS A 88 10.42 4.21 0.10
N ARG A 89 10.65 3.27 -0.81
CA ARG A 89 10.43 3.53 -2.23
C ARG A 89 8.95 3.72 -2.54
N LEU A 90 8.08 2.93 -1.90
CA LEU A 90 6.64 3.09 -2.02
C LEU A 90 6.19 4.49 -1.58
N GLN A 91 6.70 4.96 -0.46
CA GLN A 91 6.37 6.30 0.04
C GLN A 91 6.91 7.39 -0.88
N SER A 92 8.13 7.24 -1.36
CA SER A 92 8.75 8.19 -2.29
C SER A 92 7.94 8.28 -3.60
N LEU A 93 7.56 7.14 -4.16
CA LEU A 93 6.76 7.11 -5.38
C LEU A 93 5.36 7.68 -5.17
N THR A 94 4.77 7.45 -4.00
CA THR A 94 3.51 8.08 -3.64
C THR A 94 3.64 9.60 -3.68
N GLN A 95 4.67 10.14 -3.02
CA GLN A 95 4.90 11.58 -2.97
C GLN A 95 5.11 12.17 -4.37
N MET A 96 5.78 11.44 -5.24
CA MET A 96 6.05 11.89 -6.61
C MET A 96 4.77 12.04 -7.46
N GLN A 97 3.68 11.38 -7.08
CA GLN A 97 2.40 11.49 -7.78
C GLN A 97 1.57 12.67 -7.32
N LEU A 98 2.00 13.36 -6.28
CA LEU A 98 1.21 14.41 -5.62
C LEU A 98 1.72 15.80 -5.98
N GLY A 99 0.84 16.79 -5.92
CA GLY A 99 1.23 18.18 -6.10
C GLY A 99 2.14 18.68 -4.97
N PRO A 100 2.82 19.82 -5.17
CA PRO A 100 3.84 20.30 -4.21
C PRO A 100 3.29 20.71 -2.85
N ARG A 101 1.99 20.93 -2.75
CA ARG A 101 1.34 21.30 -1.47
C ARG A 101 0.64 20.12 -0.81
N CYS A 102 0.67 18.96 -1.43
CA CYS A 102 -0.07 17.79 -0.92
C CYS A 102 0.73 17.11 0.20
N GLU A 103 0.14 17.03 1.37
CA GLU A 103 0.75 16.36 2.51
C GLU A 103 0.22 14.95 2.64
N VAL A 104 1.13 14.02 2.92
CA VAL A 104 0.78 12.62 3.16
C VAL A 104 0.56 12.41 4.65
N ILE A 105 -0.62 11.90 4.99
CA ILE A 105 -1.00 11.58 6.36
C ILE A 105 -0.97 10.06 6.49
N LEU A 106 -0.20 9.58 7.44
CA LEU A 106 -0.10 8.16 7.75
C LEU A 106 -0.34 7.99 9.25
N LEU A 107 -1.35 7.22 9.60
CA LEU A 107 -1.64 6.93 11.00
C LEU A 107 -0.87 5.70 11.42
N ALA A 108 0.11 5.88 12.30
CA ALA A 108 0.86 4.77 12.86
C ALA A 108 0.03 4.07 13.94
N ALA A 109 0.01 2.75 13.91
CA ALA A 109 -0.70 1.99 14.91
C ALA A 109 0.10 1.98 16.23
N PRO A 110 -0.57 2.10 17.39
CA PRO A 110 0.14 2.10 18.67
C PRO A 110 1.02 0.87 18.88
N ALA A 111 0.58 -0.29 18.43
CA ALA A 111 1.35 -1.53 18.60
C ALA A 111 2.53 -1.64 17.63
N ALA A 112 2.67 -0.73 16.69
CA ALA A 112 3.80 -0.70 15.77
C ALA A 112 5.00 0.06 16.35
N SER A 113 4.80 0.72 17.46
CA SER A 113 5.86 1.49 18.13
C SER A 113 6.80 0.58 18.92
#